data_02cca2200024b2fd99e64f58af2028d1
#
_entry.id   02cca2200024b2fd99e64f58af2028d1
#
_cell.length_a   1.000
_cell.length_b   1.000
_cell.length_c   1.000
_cell.angle_alpha   90.00
_cell.angle_beta   90.00
_cell.angle_gamma   90.00
#
_symmetry.space_group_name_H-M   'P 1'
#
loop_
_entity.id
_entity.type
_entity.pdbx_description
1 polymer ?
#
loop_
_entity_poly.entity_id
_entity_poly.type
_entity_poly.pdbx_seq_one_letter_code
_entity_poly.pdbx_strand_id
1 'polypeptide(L)'
;VDSTAISGFSTVTTSYTYEVAVGASIPQITAATPTDANANTSITQATSIPGDATVLVTAQDGTNTQTYTVSYVYSSPTTGATAPPSRYAGDVISIFGDTYTNVPIDNYNPNWGQAGFGSANTSYDPGDGSTLLYYPNFNYQGIQLVGGHDASDMEYLHVDLWTLSTSAIKVSPINSGEGPGDALQTVFSSNRPVLACFVTKTMIWGFS
;
A
#
# COMPACT_ATOMS: atom_id res chain seq x y z
N VAL A 1 -12.57 -14.32 15.55
CA VAL A 1 -12.51 -14.22 14.10
C VAL A 1 -11.84 -15.49 13.58
N ASP A 2 -12.43 -16.16 12.62
CA ASP A 2 -11.92 -17.44 12.06
C ASP A 2 -11.45 -18.43 13.14
N SER A 3 -12.27 -18.60 14.18
CA SER A 3 -11.98 -19.45 15.37
C SER A 3 -10.86 -18.96 16.29
N THR A 4 -10.31 -17.78 16.06
CA THR A 4 -9.33 -17.14 16.95
C THR A 4 -10.00 -15.97 17.69
N ALA A 5 -9.76 -15.86 19.00
CA ALA A 5 -10.25 -14.73 19.79
C ALA A 5 -9.58 -13.42 19.30
N ILE A 6 -10.33 -12.32 19.33
CA ILE A 6 -9.74 -11.00 19.09
C ILE A 6 -8.76 -10.68 20.22
N SER A 7 -7.52 -10.40 19.87
CA SER A 7 -6.49 -10.06 20.86
C SER A 7 -6.87 -8.79 21.62
N GLY A 8 -6.71 -8.79 22.93
CA GLY A 8 -7.04 -7.64 23.77
C GLY A 8 -8.54 -7.33 23.88
N PHE A 9 -9.42 -8.29 23.58
CA PHE A 9 -10.86 -8.06 23.74
C PHE A 9 -11.22 -7.62 25.15
N SER A 10 -12.05 -6.59 25.25
CA SER A 10 -12.59 -6.04 26.49
C SER A 10 -14.05 -5.66 26.28
N THR A 11 -14.89 -5.90 27.29
CA THR A 11 -16.32 -5.55 27.23
C THR A 11 -16.58 -4.05 27.19
N VAL A 12 -15.61 -3.22 27.53
CA VAL A 12 -15.71 -1.75 27.49
C VAL A 12 -15.16 -1.13 26.22
N THR A 13 -14.42 -1.91 25.43
CA THR A 13 -13.89 -1.48 24.14
C THR A 13 -14.84 -1.96 23.04
N THR A 14 -15.40 -1.05 22.28
CA THR A 14 -16.43 -1.36 21.27
C THR A 14 -15.93 -1.35 19.84
N SER A 15 -14.67 -0.96 19.60
CA SER A 15 -14.07 -0.91 18.27
C SER A 15 -12.71 -1.57 18.26
N TYR A 16 -12.49 -2.44 17.28
CA TYR A 16 -11.26 -3.21 17.07
C TYR A 16 -10.85 -3.10 15.61
N THR A 17 -9.55 -3.05 15.36
CA THR A 17 -8.98 -3.19 14.02
C THR A 17 -8.35 -4.56 13.89
N TYR A 18 -8.64 -5.23 12.78
CA TYR A 18 -8.08 -6.54 12.46
C TYR A 18 -7.38 -6.47 11.10
N GLU A 19 -6.08 -6.69 11.11
CA GLU A 19 -5.27 -6.65 9.89
C GLU A 19 -5.36 -7.98 9.15
N VAL A 20 -5.58 -7.90 7.86
CA VAL A 20 -5.74 -9.03 6.95
C VAL A 20 -4.68 -8.97 5.88
N ALA A 21 -3.99 -10.07 5.64
CA ALA A 21 -3.03 -10.13 4.54
C ALA A 21 -3.72 -9.89 3.20
N VAL A 22 -3.04 -9.17 2.31
CA VAL A 22 -3.58 -8.91 0.97
C VAL A 22 -3.78 -10.22 0.21
N GLY A 23 -4.94 -10.36 -0.42
CA GLY A 23 -5.33 -11.57 -1.13
C GLY A 23 -5.91 -12.69 -0.24
N ALA A 24 -5.95 -12.50 1.07
CA ALA A 24 -6.66 -13.41 1.96
C ALA A 24 -8.19 -13.24 1.84
N SER A 25 -8.93 -14.28 2.17
CA SER A 25 -10.40 -14.22 2.26
C SER A 25 -10.82 -13.28 3.40
N ILE A 26 -12.01 -12.71 3.28
CA ILE A 26 -12.59 -11.85 4.33
C ILE A 26 -12.81 -12.72 5.58
N PRO A 27 -12.15 -12.40 6.73
CA PRO A 27 -12.34 -13.16 7.95
C PRO A 27 -13.78 -13.05 8.46
N GLN A 28 -14.24 -14.10 9.11
CA GLN A 28 -15.61 -14.17 9.62
C GLN A 28 -15.63 -14.19 11.15
N ILE A 29 -16.55 -13.48 11.75
CA ILE A 29 -16.85 -13.65 13.18
C ILE A 29 -17.69 -14.93 13.33
N THR A 30 -17.09 -16.00 13.83
CA THR A 30 -17.74 -17.31 13.93
C THR A 30 -18.53 -17.49 15.22
N ALA A 31 -18.20 -16.73 16.27
CA ALA A 31 -18.91 -16.77 17.54
C ALA A 31 -18.77 -15.43 18.30
N ALA A 32 -19.81 -15.09 19.03
CA ALA A 32 -19.82 -14.01 20.01
C ALA A 32 -20.62 -14.48 21.23
N THR A 33 -19.92 -14.71 22.34
CA THR A 33 -20.54 -15.23 23.58
C THR A 33 -20.74 -14.08 24.55
N PRO A 34 -21.98 -13.73 24.89
CA PRO A 34 -22.26 -12.70 25.87
C PRO A 34 -21.89 -13.17 27.29
N THR A 35 -21.58 -12.25 28.19
CA THR A 35 -21.29 -12.57 29.61
C THR A 35 -22.54 -13.04 30.35
N ASP A 36 -23.68 -12.42 30.02
CA ASP A 36 -24.99 -12.87 30.54
C ASP A 36 -25.58 -13.90 29.58
N ALA A 37 -25.84 -15.11 30.09
CA ALA A 37 -26.38 -16.20 29.30
C ALA A 37 -27.81 -15.94 28.75
N ASN A 38 -28.52 -14.97 29.29
CA ASN A 38 -29.85 -14.56 28.81
C ASN A 38 -29.78 -13.45 27.75
N ALA A 39 -28.62 -12.87 27.49
CA ALA A 39 -28.44 -11.91 26.43
C ALA A 39 -28.35 -12.61 25.05
N ASN A 40 -28.77 -11.90 24.01
CA ASN A 40 -28.69 -12.39 22.63
C ASN A 40 -27.60 -11.66 21.87
N THR A 41 -26.99 -12.34 20.89
CA THR A 41 -26.03 -11.74 19.96
C THR A 41 -26.48 -11.90 18.52
N SER A 42 -26.27 -10.87 17.72
CA SER A 42 -26.46 -10.89 16.26
C SER A 42 -25.19 -10.40 15.58
N ILE A 43 -24.72 -11.17 14.60
CA ILE A 43 -23.47 -10.90 13.89
C ILE A 43 -23.81 -10.46 12.46
N THR A 44 -23.27 -9.31 12.04
CA THR A 44 -23.26 -8.88 10.65
C THR A 44 -21.82 -8.95 10.14
N GLN A 45 -21.58 -9.73 9.11
CA GLN A 45 -20.25 -9.93 8.54
C GLN A 45 -19.85 -8.79 7.61
N ALA A 46 -18.55 -8.51 7.54
CA ALA A 46 -18.00 -7.64 6.50
C ALA A 46 -18.15 -8.30 5.13
N THR A 47 -18.38 -7.48 4.10
CA THR A 47 -18.50 -7.91 2.69
C THR A 47 -17.32 -7.49 1.83
N SER A 48 -16.40 -6.71 2.38
CA SER A 48 -15.19 -6.23 1.70
C SER A 48 -14.07 -6.00 2.70
N ILE A 49 -12.85 -5.84 2.20
CA ILE A 49 -11.70 -5.29 2.93
C ILE A 49 -11.19 -4.09 2.10
N PRO A 50 -11.12 -2.87 2.69
CA PRO A 50 -11.60 -2.49 4.02
C PRO A 50 -13.10 -2.70 4.21
N GLY A 51 -13.51 -2.98 5.45
CA GLY A 51 -14.92 -3.13 5.79
C GLY A 51 -15.11 -3.57 7.23
N ASP A 52 -16.34 -3.41 7.72
CA ASP A 52 -16.67 -3.64 9.11
C ASP A 52 -17.57 -4.87 9.27
N ALA A 53 -17.23 -5.71 10.25
CA ALA A 53 -18.16 -6.67 10.84
C ALA A 53 -18.64 -6.15 12.18
N THR A 54 -19.90 -6.41 12.51
CA THR A 54 -20.48 -5.96 13.78
C THR A 54 -21.10 -7.09 14.57
N VAL A 55 -21.04 -6.95 15.89
CA VAL A 55 -21.76 -7.80 16.84
C VAL A 55 -22.68 -6.92 17.66
N LEU A 56 -23.97 -7.08 17.47
CA LEU A 56 -25.00 -6.46 18.33
C LEU A 56 -25.30 -7.41 19.48
N VAL A 57 -25.09 -6.94 20.71
CA VAL A 57 -25.49 -7.65 21.94
C VAL A 57 -26.75 -6.98 22.47
N THR A 58 -27.79 -7.76 22.71
CA THR A 58 -29.06 -7.30 23.31
C THR A 58 -29.21 -7.95 24.67
N ALA A 59 -29.36 -7.14 25.69
CA ALA A 59 -29.57 -7.61 27.06
C ALA A 59 -30.88 -8.42 27.20
N GLN A 60 -31.04 -9.16 28.30
CA GLN A 60 -32.22 -9.96 28.59
C GLN A 60 -33.54 -9.16 28.55
N ASP A 61 -33.48 -7.87 28.90
CA ASP A 61 -34.65 -6.98 28.86
C ASP A 61 -35.16 -6.64 27.45
N GLY A 62 -34.42 -7.03 26.41
CA GLY A 62 -34.73 -6.81 25.00
C GLY A 62 -34.59 -5.35 24.54
N THR A 63 -34.17 -4.44 25.41
CA THR A 63 -34.13 -2.99 25.13
C THR A 63 -32.72 -2.40 25.18
N ASN A 64 -31.90 -2.84 26.13
CA ASN A 64 -30.52 -2.39 26.23
C ASN A 64 -29.63 -3.11 25.21
N THR A 65 -28.92 -2.37 24.39
CA THR A 65 -28.07 -2.93 23.34
C THR A 65 -26.68 -2.33 23.38
N GLN A 66 -25.68 -3.13 22.94
CA GLN A 66 -24.31 -2.69 22.72
C GLN A 66 -23.79 -3.26 21.40
N THR A 67 -23.21 -2.40 20.57
CA THR A 67 -22.58 -2.85 19.32
C THR A 67 -21.06 -2.85 19.46
N TYR A 68 -20.44 -3.93 19.04
CA TYR A 68 -19.00 -4.05 18.86
C TYR A 68 -18.71 -4.08 17.38
N THR A 69 -17.67 -3.35 16.95
CA THR A 69 -17.26 -3.26 15.55
C THR A 69 -15.85 -3.82 15.39
N VAL A 70 -15.66 -4.66 14.39
CA VAL A 70 -14.35 -5.13 13.95
C VAL A 70 -14.11 -4.60 12.54
N SER A 71 -13.21 -3.63 12.42
CA SER A 71 -12.80 -3.05 11.14
C SER A 71 -11.67 -3.88 10.55
N TYR A 72 -11.96 -4.58 9.47
CA TYR A 72 -10.94 -5.28 8.69
C TYR A 72 -10.21 -4.31 7.78
N VAL A 73 -8.90 -4.30 7.88
CA VAL A 73 -8.01 -3.50 7.02
C VAL A 73 -6.92 -4.39 6.46
N TYR A 74 -6.37 -4.02 5.31
CA TYR A 74 -5.20 -4.75 4.83
C TYR A 74 -3.98 -4.39 5.67
N SER A 75 -3.15 -5.40 5.97
CA SER A 75 -1.87 -5.19 6.63
C SER A 75 -0.97 -4.32 5.76
N SER A 76 -0.35 -3.31 6.37
CA SER A 76 0.72 -2.54 5.74
C SER A 76 1.99 -3.37 5.61
N PRO A 77 2.95 -3.01 4.72
CA PRO A 77 4.25 -3.64 4.73
C PRO A 77 4.92 -3.40 6.09
N THR A 78 5.60 -4.40 6.60
CA THR A 78 6.32 -4.35 7.88
C THR A 78 7.83 -4.26 7.69
N THR A 79 8.28 -4.26 6.45
CA THR A 79 9.70 -4.16 6.07
C THR A 79 9.84 -3.26 4.84
N GLY A 80 10.98 -2.63 4.73
CA GLY A 80 11.37 -1.89 3.54
C GLY A 80 11.53 -2.76 2.30
N ALA A 81 11.82 -2.10 1.19
CA ALA A 81 12.13 -2.78 -0.07
C ALA A 81 13.43 -3.56 0.04
N THR A 82 13.55 -4.63 -0.73
CA THR A 82 14.80 -5.38 -0.85
C THR A 82 15.87 -4.48 -1.48
N ALA A 83 17.09 -4.53 -0.93
CA ALA A 83 18.19 -3.77 -1.52
C ALA A 83 18.40 -4.15 -3.01
N PRO A 84 18.54 -3.16 -3.90
CA PRO A 84 18.76 -3.43 -5.31
C PRO A 84 20.12 -4.13 -5.53
N PRO A 85 20.31 -4.79 -6.69
CA PRO A 85 21.59 -5.36 -7.03
C PRO A 85 22.71 -4.34 -6.96
N SER A 86 23.85 -4.71 -6.35
CA SER A 86 25.01 -3.83 -6.25
C SER A 86 25.53 -3.42 -7.63
N ARG A 87 25.74 -2.14 -7.84
CA ARG A 87 26.25 -1.52 -9.07
C ARG A 87 27.29 -0.45 -8.74
N TYR A 88 28.11 -0.10 -9.71
CA TYR A 88 28.95 1.08 -9.56
C TYR A 88 28.09 2.34 -9.47
N ALA A 89 28.31 3.15 -8.44
CA ALA A 89 27.42 4.29 -8.15
C ALA A 89 27.29 5.31 -9.32
N GLY A 90 28.36 5.47 -10.11
CA GLY A 90 28.36 6.33 -11.30
C GLY A 90 27.46 5.82 -12.44
N ASP A 91 27.11 4.55 -12.37
CA ASP A 91 26.17 3.93 -13.29
C ASP A 91 24.74 3.93 -12.75
N VAL A 92 24.36 4.72 -11.79
CA VAL A 92 23.08 4.68 -11.10
C VAL A 92 22.42 6.05 -11.09
N ILE A 93 21.17 6.15 -11.60
CA ILE A 93 20.28 7.29 -11.36
C ILE A 93 19.29 6.83 -10.28
N SER A 94 19.57 7.12 -9.01
CA SER A 94 18.66 6.81 -7.90
C SER A 94 17.61 7.91 -7.75
N ILE A 95 16.33 7.53 -7.75
CA ILE A 95 15.22 8.45 -7.58
C ILE A 95 14.75 8.47 -6.13
N PHE A 96 14.63 7.30 -5.54
CA PHE A 96 14.23 7.13 -4.14
C PHE A 96 14.74 5.79 -3.59
N GLY A 97 15.41 5.80 -2.44
CA GLY A 97 15.93 4.63 -1.74
C GLY A 97 17.14 4.93 -0.89
N ASP A 98 17.56 3.95 -0.09
CA ASP A 98 18.61 4.09 0.92
C ASP A 98 19.97 3.54 0.46
N THR A 99 20.01 2.80 -0.66
CA THR A 99 21.23 2.10 -1.11
C THR A 99 22.19 3.03 -1.86
N TYR A 100 21.66 3.99 -2.60
CA TYR A 100 22.44 4.95 -3.40
C TYR A 100 22.02 6.39 -3.12
N THR A 101 22.90 7.34 -3.44
CA THR A 101 22.55 8.74 -3.35
C THR A 101 21.49 9.10 -4.38
N ASN A 102 20.34 9.56 -3.91
CA ASN A 102 19.24 9.98 -4.79
C ASN A 102 19.61 11.24 -5.55
N VAL A 103 19.23 11.31 -6.82
CA VAL A 103 19.31 12.55 -7.60
C VAL A 103 18.36 13.60 -7.02
N PRO A 104 18.63 14.91 -7.19
CA PRO A 104 17.72 15.95 -6.73
C PRO A 104 16.34 15.80 -7.36
N ILE A 105 15.31 15.78 -6.53
CA ILE A 105 13.91 15.69 -6.92
C ILE A 105 13.24 17.05 -6.68
N ASP A 106 12.58 17.56 -7.72
CA ASP A 106 11.81 18.79 -7.64
C ASP A 106 10.45 18.52 -6.95
N ASN A 107 9.75 17.48 -7.39
CA ASN A 107 8.45 17.15 -6.85
C ASN A 107 8.16 15.64 -6.96
N TYR A 108 7.90 15.01 -5.80
CA TYR A 108 7.47 13.60 -5.75
C TYR A 108 5.98 13.41 -6.07
N ASN A 109 5.21 14.50 -6.20
CA ASN A 109 3.76 14.43 -6.39
C ASN A 109 3.25 15.64 -7.20
N PRO A 110 3.71 15.85 -8.46
CA PRO A 110 3.21 16.93 -9.30
C PRO A 110 1.71 16.73 -9.58
N ASN A 111 0.96 17.81 -9.50
CA ASN A 111 -0.45 17.80 -9.87
C ASN A 111 -0.58 17.97 -11.39
N TRP A 112 -0.89 16.89 -12.07
CA TRP A 112 -1.16 16.86 -13.52
C TRP A 112 -2.66 16.69 -13.84
N GLY A 113 -3.54 16.99 -12.88
CA GLY A 113 -4.99 16.83 -13.00
C GLY A 113 -5.47 15.39 -12.82
N GLN A 114 -4.65 14.52 -12.22
CA GLN A 114 -5.03 13.15 -11.94
C GLN A 114 -6.17 13.06 -10.92
N ALA A 115 -7.15 12.19 -11.21
CA ALA A 115 -8.23 11.91 -10.28
C ALA A 115 -7.67 11.26 -9.00
N GLY A 116 -8.17 11.67 -7.83
CA GLY A 116 -7.67 11.17 -6.56
C GLY A 116 -6.30 11.73 -6.17
N PHE A 117 -5.88 12.84 -6.79
CA PHE A 117 -4.66 13.53 -6.39
C PHE A 117 -4.65 13.76 -4.88
N GLY A 118 -3.62 13.27 -4.23
CA GLY A 118 -3.45 13.33 -2.79
C GLY A 118 -2.05 13.78 -2.40
N SER A 119 -1.62 13.42 -1.23
CA SER A 119 -0.26 13.69 -0.74
C SER A 119 0.66 12.52 -1.03
N ALA A 120 1.95 12.79 -1.23
CA ALA A 120 3.01 11.80 -1.10
C ALA A 120 3.64 11.91 0.29
N ASN A 121 3.94 10.76 0.89
CA ASN A 121 4.76 10.69 2.10
C ASN A 121 6.12 10.10 1.72
N THR A 122 7.17 10.91 1.82
CA THR A 122 8.54 10.51 1.49
C THR A 122 9.32 9.98 2.70
N SER A 123 8.66 9.79 3.83
CA SER A 123 9.26 9.37 5.10
C SER A 123 8.43 8.27 5.78
N TYR A 124 7.73 7.47 4.98
CA TYR A 124 6.95 6.36 5.53
C TYR A 124 7.89 5.27 6.03
N ASP A 125 7.83 4.96 7.33
CA ASP A 125 8.54 3.85 7.95
C ASP A 125 7.56 2.66 8.09
N PRO A 126 7.85 1.51 7.49
CA PRO A 126 7.02 0.32 7.65
C PRO A 126 7.17 -0.36 9.02
N GLY A 127 8.11 0.10 9.86
CA GLY A 127 8.36 -0.41 11.20
C GLY A 127 9.73 -1.07 11.40
N ASP A 128 10.57 -1.09 10.37
CA ASP A 128 11.93 -1.63 10.42
C ASP A 128 13.03 -0.54 10.32
N GLY A 129 12.64 0.74 10.31
CA GLY A 129 13.54 1.89 10.20
C GLY A 129 13.96 2.22 8.77
N SER A 130 13.46 1.49 7.77
CA SER A 130 13.65 1.84 6.36
C SER A 130 12.72 3.00 5.97
N THR A 131 13.01 3.63 4.84
CA THR A 131 12.19 4.73 4.32
C THR A 131 11.55 4.35 2.99
N LEU A 132 10.24 4.54 2.89
CA LEU A 132 9.45 4.24 1.71
C LEU A 132 8.74 5.48 1.19
N LEU A 133 8.57 5.57 -0.12
CA LEU A 133 7.74 6.57 -0.78
C LEU A 133 6.30 6.05 -0.86
N TYR A 134 5.38 6.67 -0.11
CA TYR A 134 4.01 6.22 0.04
C TYR A 134 3.02 7.18 -0.62
N TYR A 135 2.16 6.64 -1.46
CA TYR A 135 1.04 7.33 -2.11
C TYR A 135 -0.28 6.73 -1.64
N PRO A 136 -0.99 7.35 -0.69
CA PRO A 136 -2.23 6.79 -0.12
C PRO A 136 -3.38 6.68 -1.13
N ASN A 137 -3.41 7.56 -2.13
CA ASN A 137 -4.44 7.60 -3.18
C ASN A 137 -3.77 7.52 -4.55
N PHE A 138 -3.29 6.33 -4.91
CA PHE A 138 -2.61 6.13 -6.18
C PHE A 138 -3.60 5.93 -7.33
N ASN A 139 -3.57 6.81 -8.32
CA ASN A 139 -4.21 6.62 -9.61
C ASN A 139 -3.12 6.53 -10.70
N TYR A 140 -2.55 7.66 -11.10
CA TYR A 140 -1.24 7.73 -11.72
C TYR A 140 -0.44 8.82 -11.03
N GLN A 141 0.87 8.64 -10.98
CA GLN A 141 1.74 9.51 -10.21
C GLN A 141 3.01 9.79 -11.01
N GLY A 142 3.45 11.04 -11.00
CA GLY A 142 4.73 11.41 -11.56
C GLY A 142 5.74 11.71 -10.47
N ILE A 143 7.02 11.67 -10.86
CA ILE A 143 8.14 12.18 -10.08
C ILE A 143 8.92 13.12 -11.00
N GLN A 144 9.08 14.35 -10.54
CA GLN A 144 9.74 15.40 -11.29
C GLN A 144 11.17 15.59 -10.77
N LEU A 145 12.14 15.34 -11.65
CA LEU A 145 13.55 15.47 -11.30
C LEU A 145 14.02 16.90 -11.54
N VAL A 146 15.00 17.37 -10.76
CA VAL A 146 15.67 18.65 -11.01
C VAL A 146 16.62 18.48 -12.18
N GLY A 147 16.37 19.22 -13.26
CA GLY A 147 17.14 19.13 -14.50
C GLY A 147 16.87 17.86 -15.30
N GLY A 148 17.56 17.73 -16.42
CA GLY A 148 17.53 16.52 -17.23
C GLY A 148 18.59 15.52 -16.78
N HIS A 149 18.27 14.25 -16.83
CA HIS A 149 19.21 13.15 -16.63
C HIS A 149 19.28 12.33 -17.93
N ASP A 150 20.48 12.20 -18.48
CA ASP A 150 20.69 11.34 -19.62
C ASP A 150 20.61 9.88 -19.19
N ALA A 151 19.60 9.20 -19.68
CA ALA A 151 19.35 7.80 -19.41
C ALA A 151 19.54 6.91 -20.64
N SER A 152 20.14 7.45 -21.72
CA SER A 152 20.31 6.75 -23.01
C SER A 152 21.15 5.46 -22.90
N ASP A 153 22.11 5.41 -21.98
CA ASP A 153 22.96 4.24 -21.72
C ASP A 153 22.41 3.33 -20.61
N MET A 154 21.18 3.60 -20.12
CA MET A 154 20.57 2.79 -19.09
C MET A 154 19.88 1.57 -19.67
N GLU A 155 20.21 0.36 -19.17
CA GLU A 155 19.64 -0.92 -19.67
C GLU A 155 18.48 -1.44 -18.81
N TYR A 156 18.35 -1.08 -17.52
CA TYR A 156 17.34 -1.63 -16.60
C TYR A 156 16.64 -0.52 -15.82
N LEU A 157 15.38 -0.71 -15.54
CA LEU A 157 14.60 0.02 -14.54
C LEU A 157 14.34 -0.93 -13.37
N HIS A 158 14.85 -0.60 -12.19
CA HIS A 158 14.56 -1.32 -10.96
C HIS A 158 13.52 -0.56 -10.16
N VAL A 159 12.42 -1.23 -9.83
CA VAL A 159 11.34 -0.67 -9.00
C VAL A 159 10.83 -1.76 -8.10
N ASP A 160 10.89 -1.55 -6.79
CA ASP A 160 10.17 -2.35 -5.82
C ASP A 160 8.86 -1.65 -5.47
N LEU A 161 7.79 -2.38 -5.56
CA LEU A 161 6.44 -1.85 -5.37
C LEU A 161 5.64 -2.71 -4.38
N TRP A 162 4.89 -2.06 -3.48
CA TRP A 162 3.85 -2.68 -2.68
C TRP A 162 2.49 -2.00 -2.97
N THR A 163 1.42 -2.76 -3.21
CA THR A 163 0.07 -2.21 -3.46
C THR A 163 -1.01 -3.11 -2.87
N LEU A 164 -2.12 -2.52 -2.46
CA LEU A 164 -3.32 -3.21 -1.99
C LEU A 164 -4.14 -3.82 -3.13
N SER A 165 -3.83 -3.53 -4.37
CA SER A 165 -4.54 -4.06 -5.53
C SER A 165 -3.61 -4.91 -6.39
N THR A 166 -4.16 -5.96 -7.00
CA THR A 166 -3.46 -6.83 -7.95
C THR A 166 -3.42 -6.26 -9.37
N SER A 167 -3.74 -4.99 -9.54
CA SER A 167 -3.75 -4.33 -10.83
C SER A 167 -2.36 -4.24 -11.42
N ALA A 168 -2.25 -4.28 -12.73
CA ALA A 168 -1.00 -4.00 -13.41
C ALA A 168 -0.57 -2.56 -13.16
N ILE A 169 0.70 -2.35 -12.84
CA ILE A 169 1.31 -1.03 -12.68
C ILE A 169 2.18 -0.76 -13.87
N LYS A 170 1.98 0.39 -14.49
CA LYS A 170 2.83 0.88 -15.58
C LYS A 170 3.80 1.90 -15.03
N VAL A 171 5.07 1.75 -15.37
CA VAL A 171 6.11 2.74 -15.09
C VAL A 171 6.66 3.25 -16.41
N SER A 172 6.68 4.57 -16.57
CA SER A 172 7.07 5.20 -17.83
C SER A 172 8.10 6.30 -17.54
N PRO A 173 9.37 6.12 -17.90
CA PRO A 173 10.28 7.24 -18.03
C PRO A 173 9.75 8.21 -19.07
N ILE A 174 9.74 9.50 -18.76
CA ILE A 174 9.21 10.53 -19.66
C ILE A 174 10.37 11.38 -20.13
N ASN A 175 10.51 11.51 -21.46
CA ASN A 175 11.39 12.50 -22.06
C ASN A 175 10.68 13.86 -22.01
N SER A 176 11.28 14.84 -21.33
CA SER A 176 10.69 16.18 -21.16
C SER A 176 10.54 16.98 -22.48
N GLY A 177 11.18 16.55 -23.54
CA GLY A 177 11.06 17.16 -24.88
C GLY A 177 9.93 16.59 -25.73
N GLU A 178 9.35 15.47 -25.32
CA GLU A 178 8.30 14.75 -26.02
C GLU A 178 7.15 14.48 -25.03
N GLY A 179 5.93 14.52 -25.47
CA GLY A 179 4.78 14.36 -24.58
C GLY A 179 4.70 12.95 -23.96
N PRO A 180 3.84 12.74 -22.96
CA PRO A 180 3.69 11.46 -22.27
C PRO A 180 3.25 10.29 -23.17
N GLY A 181 2.91 10.54 -24.43
CA GLY A 181 2.55 9.50 -25.41
C GLY A 181 3.73 8.67 -25.93
N ASP A 182 4.96 9.21 -25.84
CA ASP A 182 6.17 8.59 -26.40
C ASP A 182 7.03 7.91 -25.34
N ALA A 183 6.54 7.84 -24.11
CA ALA A 183 7.24 7.18 -23.00
C ALA A 183 7.23 5.66 -23.14
N LEU A 184 8.37 5.03 -22.91
CA LEU A 184 8.46 3.57 -22.76
C LEU A 184 7.57 3.13 -21.58
N GLN A 185 6.55 2.35 -21.88
CA GLN A 185 5.66 1.81 -20.84
C GLN A 185 6.08 0.40 -20.48
N THR A 186 6.52 0.21 -19.26
CA THR A 186 6.74 -1.13 -18.69
C THR A 186 5.58 -1.52 -17.80
N VAL A 187 4.91 -2.63 -18.10
CA VAL A 187 3.80 -3.15 -17.31
C VAL A 187 4.32 -4.21 -16.36
N PHE A 188 4.18 -3.96 -15.07
CA PHE A 188 4.43 -4.96 -14.05
C PHE A 188 3.08 -5.60 -13.66
N SER A 189 2.94 -6.90 -13.88
CA SER A 189 1.85 -7.67 -13.28
C SER A 189 2.37 -8.31 -12.00
N SER A 190 1.90 -7.87 -10.86
CA SER A 190 2.24 -8.49 -9.59
C SER A 190 1.03 -9.17 -8.97
N ASN A 191 1.22 -10.39 -8.49
CA ASN A 191 0.25 -11.09 -7.64
C ASN A 191 0.47 -10.75 -6.15
N ARG A 192 1.19 -9.66 -5.87
CA ARG A 192 1.52 -9.24 -4.50
C ARG A 192 1.27 -7.74 -4.35
N PRO A 193 0.91 -7.32 -3.14
CA PRO A 193 0.78 -5.89 -2.80
C PRO A 193 2.12 -5.16 -2.99
N VAL A 194 2.04 -3.90 -3.37
CA VAL A 194 3.19 -3.12 -3.83
C VAL A 194 3.25 -1.79 -3.11
N LEU A 195 4.31 -1.52 -2.36
CA LEU A 195 4.72 -0.19 -1.90
C LEU A 195 5.89 0.27 -2.78
N ALA A 196 5.88 1.51 -3.25
CA ALA A 196 6.91 1.98 -4.16
C ALA A 196 8.19 2.34 -3.41
N CYS A 197 9.27 1.63 -3.68
CA CYS A 197 10.62 2.12 -3.50
C CYS A 197 11.26 2.22 -4.87
N PHE A 198 11.62 3.41 -5.30
CA PHE A 198 12.32 3.61 -6.56
C PHE A 198 13.82 3.56 -6.27
N VAL A 199 14.46 2.49 -6.66
CA VAL A 199 15.92 2.45 -6.61
C VAL A 199 16.47 1.87 -7.88
N THR A 200 17.13 2.71 -8.58
CA THR A 200 18.24 2.59 -9.49
C THR A 200 18.25 1.56 -10.61
N LYS A 201 18.57 2.15 -11.65
CA LYS A 201 19.35 1.80 -12.83
C LYS A 201 19.17 0.41 -13.36
N THR A 202 18.56 0.44 -14.36
CA THR A 202 18.96 0.31 -15.74
C THR A 202 17.68 0.50 -16.56
N MET A 203 17.55 1.53 -17.37
CA MET A 203 16.45 1.61 -18.35
C MET A 203 16.80 0.74 -19.53
N ILE A 204 15.95 -0.19 -19.94
CA ILE A 204 16.10 -0.87 -21.24
C ILE A 204 15.41 0.01 -22.27
N TRP A 205 16.19 0.59 -23.17
CA TRP A 205 15.71 1.10 -24.46
C TRP A 205 15.88 -0.05 -25.47
N GLY A 206 14.79 -0.66 -25.85
CA GLY A 206 14.77 -1.52 -27.04
C GLY A 206 14.39 -0.66 -28.24
N PHE A 207 15.33 -0.36 -29.11
CA PHE A 207 15.03 0.07 -30.46
C PHE A 207 14.82 -1.15 -31.34
N SER A 208 13.68 -1.22 -31.99
CA SER A 208 13.48 -2.00 -33.22
C SER A 208 13.18 -1.05 -34.35
#